data_c3bd5475e1439d6ffe7f5b4627b6205f
#
_entry.id   c3bd5475e1439d6ffe7f5b4627b6205f
#
_cell.length_a   1.000
_cell.length_b   1.000
_cell.length_c   1.000
_cell.angle_alpha   90.00
_cell.angle_beta   90.00
_cell.angle_gamma   90.00
#
_symmetry.space_group_name_H-M   'P 1'
#
loop_
_entity.id
_entity.type
_entity.pdbx_description
1 polymer ?
#
loop_
_entity_poly.entity_id
_entity_poly.type
_entity_poly.pdbx_seq_one_letter_code
_entity_poly.pdbx_strand_id
1 'polypeptide(L)'
;MGHETSHYDVIIVGGGPIGIACALECKELELSYFVLEKGTLVNSLYHYPKGMQFFSSSDNLSLKSTPFISKEPKPFRDEALAYYRTIAQSEQLNIKLFERVEDVSKDQEIFSVTTSKGHYQSRAVIIATGFFDIPNKLNIPGEDLEKVTHYFNDLHYYANQKVVVVGANNSAVDAALSCYRAGAEVTMIVRGKEIGERVKYWVRPEIINRIEDGSITAFFESSLKRIEPHSVVLSTPSGVQSIANDFVLMMTGYQPDYAFLSRIGIQIDEDVNKTPIVNEETLESSVDGLYLAGVVLGGLKTNLWFIENSREHAQRIGAHIKQNIQKQKNA
;
A
#
# COMPACT_ATOMS: atom_id res chain seq x y z
N MET A 1 -26.99 -15.04 24.55
CA MET A 1 -26.91 -15.78 23.29
C MET A 1 -25.44 -16.09 23.11
N GLY A 2 -25.07 -17.38 23.24
CA GLY A 2 -23.67 -17.80 23.05
C GLY A 2 -23.28 -17.56 21.59
N HIS A 3 -22.26 -16.73 21.36
CA HIS A 3 -21.61 -16.64 20.06
C HIS A 3 -20.90 -17.99 19.85
N GLU A 4 -21.43 -18.84 18.97
CA GLU A 4 -20.64 -19.92 18.41
C GLU A 4 -19.39 -19.32 17.82
N THR A 5 -18.25 -19.61 18.39
CA THR A 5 -16.94 -19.23 17.83
C THR A 5 -16.75 -20.08 16.57
N SER A 6 -17.05 -19.51 15.42
CA SER A 6 -16.82 -20.19 14.15
C SER A 6 -15.32 -20.34 13.97
N HIS A 7 -14.85 -21.60 13.94
CA HIS A 7 -13.45 -21.91 13.63
C HIS A 7 -13.26 -21.97 12.12
N TYR A 8 -12.31 -21.18 11.63
CA TYR A 8 -11.90 -21.18 10.23
C TYR A 8 -10.54 -21.84 10.06
N ASP A 9 -10.28 -22.35 8.86
CA ASP A 9 -8.90 -22.80 8.54
C ASP A 9 -7.98 -21.60 8.39
N VAL A 10 -8.47 -20.50 7.76
CA VAL A 10 -7.67 -19.32 7.46
C VAL A 10 -8.44 -18.02 7.69
N ILE A 11 -7.80 -17.05 8.34
CA ILE A 11 -8.22 -15.66 8.33
C ILE A 11 -7.21 -14.85 7.54
N ILE A 12 -7.68 -14.04 6.58
CA ILE A 12 -6.86 -13.18 5.74
C ILE A 12 -7.07 -11.73 6.19
N VAL A 13 -6.00 -11.06 6.58
CA VAL A 13 -6.02 -9.66 7.05
C VAL A 13 -5.58 -8.73 5.92
N GLY A 14 -6.54 -7.99 5.37
CA GLY A 14 -6.38 -7.08 4.22
C GLY A 14 -7.08 -7.59 2.97
N GLY A 15 -8.05 -6.81 2.48
CA GLY A 15 -8.86 -7.07 1.27
C GLY A 15 -8.31 -6.40 0.01
N GLY A 16 -7.00 -6.21 -0.06
CA GLY A 16 -6.29 -5.75 -1.26
C GLY A 16 -6.18 -6.84 -2.33
N PRO A 17 -5.56 -6.56 -3.49
CA PRO A 17 -5.42 -7.54 -4.57
C PRO A 17 -4.79 -8.86 -4.12
N ILE A 18 -3.81 -8.83 -3.23
CA ILE A 18 -3.13 -10.03 -2.75
C ILE A 18 -3.98 -10.78 -1.71
N GLY A 19 -4.73 -10.08 -0.87
CA GLY A 19 -5.72 -10.73 0.00
C GLY A 19 -6.82 -11.43 -0.80
N ILE A 20 -7.27 -10.84 -1.91
CA ILE A 20 -8.19 -11.48 -2.87
C ILE A 20 -7.54 -12.72 -3.51
N ALA A 21 -6.27 -12.63 -3.92
CA ALA A 21 -5.54 -13.78 -4.46
C ALA A 21 -5.45 -14.92 -3.44
N CYS A 22 -5.16 -14.61 -2.16
CA CYS A 22 -5.17 -15.60 -1.07
C CYS A 22 -6.56 -16.21 -0.85
N ALA A 23 -7.62 -15.40 -0.93
CA ALA A 23 -8.99 -15.89 -0.80
C ALA A 23 -9.37 -16.85 -1.93
N LEU A 24 -8.99 -16.53 -3.17
CA LEU A 24 -9.20 -17.41 -4.34
C LEU A 24 -8.44 -18.74 -4.16
N GLU A 25 -7.22 -18.69 -3.64
CA GLU A 25 -6.44 -19.90 -3.37
C GLU A 25 -7.06 -20.76 -2.27
N CYS A 26 -7.49 -20.14 -1.15
CA CYS A 26 -8.18 -20.87 -0.10
C CYS A 26 -9.47 -21.56 -0.61
N LYS A 27 -10.24 -20.87 -1.46
CA LYS A 27 -11.44 -21.42 -2.08
C LYS A 27 -11.12 -22.63 -2.96
N GLU A 28 -10.10 -22.56 -3.80
CA GLU A 28 -9.69 -23.67 -4.67
C GLU A 28 -9.19 -24.88 -3.88
N LEU A 29 -8.52 -24.63 -2.77
CA LEU A 29 -8.05 -25.66 -1.85
C LEU A 29 -9.11 -26.17 -0.89
N GLU A 30 -10.36 -25.70 -1.00
CA GLU A 30 -11.47 -26.08 -0.13
C GLU A 30 -11.18 -25.81 1.37
N LEU A 31 -10.44 -24.74 1.66
CA LEU A 31 -10.18 -24.27 3.02
C LEU A 31 -11.32 -23.32 3.45
N SER A 32 -11.82 -23.47 4.67
CA SER A 32 -12.75 -22.51 5.24
C SER A 32 -12.01 -21.22 5.56
N TYR A 33 -12.45 -20.07 5.01
CA TYR A 33 -11.76 -18.80 5.15
C TYR A 33 -12.71 -17.61 5.19
N PHE A 34 -12.20 -16.46 5.65
CA PHE A 34 -12.74 -15.15 5.30
C PHE A 34 -11.66 -14.08 5.33
N VAL A 35 -11.94 -12.99 4.63
CA VAL A 35 -11.07 -11.81 4.56
C VAL A 35 -11.61 -10.72 5.45
N LEU A 36 -10.75 -10.07 6.23
CA LEU A 36 -11.04 -8.88 7.03
C LEU A 36 -10.39 -7.67 6.39
N GLU A 37 -11.20 -6.70 5.97
CA GLU A 37 -10.73 -5.45 5.39
C GLU A 37 -11.24 -4.26 6.23
N LYS A 38 -10.32 -3.39 6.66
CA LYS A 38 -10.65 -2.23 7.50
C LYS A 38 -11.47 -1.15 6.80
N GLY A 39 -11.39 -1.10 5.48
CA GLY A 39 -12.05 -0.10 4.65
C GLY A 39 -12.90 -0.73 3.55
N THR A 40 -12.88 -0.10 2.39
CA THR A 40 -13.55 -0.62 1.20
C THR A 40 -12.78 -1.78 0.58
N LEU A 41 -13.41 -2.55 -0.30
CA LEU A 41 -12.71 -3.54 -1.10
C LEU A 41 -11.56 -2.88 -1.88
N VAL A 42 -10.37 -3.50 -1.85
CA VAL A 42 -9.12 -2.97 -2.40
C VAL A 42 -8.83 -1.53 -1.95
N ASN A 43 -8.93 -1.29 -0.65
CA ASN A 43 -8.91 0.03 -0.03
C ASN A 43 -7.70 0.89 -0.44
N SER A 44 -6.50 0.32 -0.55
CA SER A 44 -5.32 1.07 -1.01
C SER A 44 -5.51 1.60 -2.44
N LEU A 45 -6.06 0.79 -3.35
CA LEU A 45 -6.33 1.21 -4.73
C LEU A 45 -7.42 2.30 -4.78
N TYR A 46 -8.43 2.20 -3.89
CA TYR A 46 -9.46 3.23 -3.77
C TYR A 46 -8.86 4.60 -3.38
N HIS A 47 -7.80 4.61 -2.58
CA HIS A 47 -7.11 5.83 -2.17
C HIS A 47 -5.99 6.28 -3.12
N TYR A 48 -5.72 5.55 -4.18
CA TYR A 48 -4.81 6.03 -5.22
C TYR A 48 -5.40 7.24 -5.96
N PRO A 49 -4.55 8.08 -6.58
CA PRO A 49 -5.01 9.26 -7.30
C PRO A 49 -6.06 8.92 -8.36
N LYS A 50 -7.11 9.73 -8.46
CA LYS A 50 -8.06 9.65 -9.56
C LYS A 50 -7.31 9.84 -10.89
N GLY A 51 -7.59 8.99 -11.86
CA GLY A 51 -6.88 9.00 -13.15
C GLY A 51 -5.48 8.37 -13.13
N MET A 52 -5.03 7.80 -11.99
CA MET A 52 -3.74 7.10 -11.96
C MET A 52 -3.74 5.89 -12.92
N GLN A 53 -2.71 5.83 -13.77
CA GLN A 53 -2.42 4.68 -14.61
C GLN A 53 -1.39 3.76 -13.95
N PHE A 54 -1.66 2.45 -13.96
CA PHE A 54 -0.75 1.45 -13.40
C PHE A 54 0.56 1.37 -14.18
N PHE A 55 1.61 0.94 -13.49
CA PHE A 55 2.89 0.62 -14.13
C PHE A 55 2.79 -0.69 -14.91
N SER A 56 2.15 -1.70 -14.33
CA SER A 56 1.98 -3.04 -14.88
C SER A 56 0.85 -3.08 -15.91
N SER A 57 0.95 -3.99 -16.88
CA SER A 57 -0.15 -4.27 -17.81
C SER A 57 -1.32 -4.97 -17.12
N SER A 58 -2.50 -4.91 -17.72
CA SER A 58 -3.69 -5.59 -17.21
C SER A 58 -3.49 -7.11 -17.08
N ASP A 59 -2.77 -7.74 -18.02
CA ASP A 59 -2.46 -9.17 -17.93
C ASP A 59 -1.65 -9.51 -16.68
N ASN A 60 -0.67 -8.67 -16.35
CA ASN A 60 0.16 -8.84 -15.15
C ASN A 60 -0.61 -8.59 -13.84
N LEU A 61 -1.68 -7.80 -13.90
CA LEU A 61 -2.56 -7.53 -12.76
C LEU A 61 -3.69 -8.54 -12.61
N SER A 62 -3.88 -9.42 -13.60
CA SER A 62 -4.90 -10.46 -13.59
C SER A 62 -4.67 -11.46 -12.45
N LEU A 63 -5.76 -11.90 -11.82
CA LEU A 63 -5.75 -12.94 -10.78
C LEU A 63 -6.32 -14.23 -11.32
N LYS A 64 -5.58 -15.33 -11.15
CA LYS A 64 -5.92 -16.69 -11.61
C LYS A 64 -6.40 -16.71 -13.07
N SER A 65 -7.52 -17.37 -13.32
CA SER A 65 -8.12 -17.54 -14.65
C SER A 65 -9.02 -16.38 -15.08
N THR A 66 -9.19 -15.35 -14.25
CA THR A 66 -10.05 -14.20 -14.58
C THR A 66 -9.23 -13.12 -15.27
N PRO A 67 -9.39 -12.90 -16.59
CA PRO A 67 -8.60 -11.91 -17.32
C PRO A 67 -9.01 -10.50 -16.91
N PHE A 68 -8.03 -9.62 -16.75
CA PHE A 68 -8.27 -8.19 -16.57
C PHE A 68 -8.32 -7.52 -17.95
N ILE A 69 -9.51 -7.25 -18.43
CA ILE A 69 -9.72 -6.52 -19.70
C ILE A 69 -9.75 -5.04 -19.40
N SER A 70 -8.90 -4.27 -20.04
CA SER A 70 -8.82 -2.81 -19.92
C SER A 70 -8.77 -2.15 -21.29
N LYS A 71 -9.13 -0.86 -21.34
CA LYS A 71 -9.11 -0.08 -22.58
C LYS A 71 -7.71 0.06 -23.15
N GLU A 72 -6.74 0.32 -22.26
CA GLU A 72 -5.34 0.50 -22.61
C GLU A 72 -4.52 -0.68 -22.04
N PRO A 73 -3.36 -1.01 -22.60
CA PRO A 73 -2.51 -2.09 -22.08
C PRO A 73 -2.16 -1.95 -20.60
N LYS A 74 -2.04 -0.70 -20.12
CA LYS A 74 -1.84 -0.36 -18.71
C LYS A 74 -3.14 0.25 -18.18
N PRO A 75 -3.87 -0.44 -17.29
CA PRO A 75 -5.18 0.00 -16.85
C PRO A 75 -5.10 1.22 -15.95
N PHE A 76 -6.22 1.92 -15.86
CA PHE A 76 -6.43 2.99 -14.90
C PHE A 76 -7.00 2.45 -13.58
N ARG A 77 -6.88 3.26 -12.53
CA ARG A 77 -7.38 2.96 -11.19
C ARG A 77 -8.84 2.46 -11.18
N ASP A 78 -9.71 3.16 -11.88
CA ASP A 78 -11.15 2.84 -11.85
C ASP A 78 -11.46 1.51 -12.55
N GLU A 79 -10.69 1.15 -13.58
CA GLU A 79 -10.77 -0.18 -14.22
C GLU A 79 -10.31 -1.27 -13.25
N ALA A 80 -9.25 -1.02 -12.48
CA ALA A 80 -8.77 -1.96 -11.46
C ALA A 80 -9.79 -2.14 -10.32
N LEU A 81 -10.42 -1.05 -9.84
CA LEU A 81 -11.49 -1.12 -8.85
C LEU A 81 -12.67 -1.97 -9.35
N ALA A 82 -13.08 -1.77 -10.60
CA ALA A 82 -14.15 -2.55 -11.23
C ALA A 82 -13.74 -4.03 -11.35
N TYR A 83 -12.54 -4.32 -11.79
CA TYR A 83 -12.02 -5.66 -11.97
C TYR A 83 -12.00 -6.46 -10.66
N TYR A 84 -11.36 -5.95 -9.60
CA TYR A 84 -11.28 -6.68 -8.33
C TYR A 84 -12.64 -6.81 -7.65
N ARG A 85 -13.54 -5.84 -7.82
CA ARG A 85 -14.93 -5.95 -7.36
C ARG A 85 -15.67 -7.06 -8.10
N THR A 86 -15.52 -7.16 -9.41
CA THR A 86 -16.12 -8.23 -10.23
C THR A 86 -15.64 -9.60 -9.78
N ILE A 87 -14.32 -9.78 -9.55
CA ILE A 87 -13.80 -11.04 -9.01
C ILE A 87 -14.45 -11.37 -7.67
N ALA A 88 -14.45 -10.44 -6.73
CA ALA A 88 -15.00 -10.71 -5.40
C ALA A 88 -16.48 -11.13 -5.45
N GLN A 89 -17.24 -10.54 -6.37
CA GLN A 89 -18.66 -10.85 -6.56
C GLN A 89 -18.88 -12.16 -7.33
N SER A 90 -18.23 -12.36 -8.48
CA SER A 90 -18.40 -13.55 -9.31
C SER A 90 -17.93 -14.82 -8.59
N GLU A 91 -16.85 -14.71 -7.83
CA GLU A 91 -16.34 -15.81 -7.03
C GLU A 91 -17.02 -15.94 -5.66
N GLN A 92 -17.94 -15.04 -5.32
CA GLN A 92 -18.64 -15.03 -4.02
C GLN A 92 -17.67 -15.12 -2.84
N LEU A 93 -16.59 -14.33 -2.87
CA LEU A 93 -15.56 -14.38 -1.83
C LEU A 93 -16.14 -13.92 -0.48
N ASN A 94 -15.78 -14.63 0.58
CA ASN A 94 -16.20 -14.29 1.93
C ASN A 94 -15.33 -13.14 2.47
N ILE A 95 -15.77 -11.89 2.29
CA ILE A 95 -15.05 -10.68 2.67
C ILE A 95 -15.90 -9.82 3.60
N LYS A 96 -15.36 -9.48 4.76
CA LYS A 96 -15.95 -8.52 5.72
C LYS A 96 -15.26 -7.18 5.57
N LEU A 97 -16.02 -6.20 5.09
CA LEU A 97 -15.55 -4.82 4.89
C LEU A 97 -15.81 -3.95 6.12
N PHE A 98 -15.04 -2.86 6.23
CA PHE A 98 -15.10 -1.90 7.34
C PHE A 98 -14.94 -2.57 8.71
N GLU A 99 -14.11 -3.62 8.75
CA GLU A 99 -13.79 -4.36 9.96
C GLU A 99 -12.27 -4.47 10.13
N ARG A 100 -11.75 -3.65 11.03
CA ARG A 100 -10.30 -3.56 11.30
C ARG A 100 -9.89 -4.68 12.23
N VAL A 101 -8.82 -5.40 11.87
CA VAL A 101 -8.10 -6.27 12.79
C VAL A 101 -7.25 -5.40 13.72
N GLU A 102 -7.44 -5.57 15.02
CA GLU A 102 -6.75 -4.81 16.07
C GLU A 102 -5.61 -5.62 16.68
N ASP A 103 -5.83 -6.94 16.83
CA ASP A 103 -4.84 -7.83 17.39
C ASP A 103 -4.97 -9.25 16.84
N VAL A 104 -3.85 -10.00 16.89
CA VAL A 104 -3.76 -11.41 16.54
C VAL A 104 -2.88 -12.06 17.59
N SER A 105 -3.41 -13.01 18.34
CA SER A 105 -2.68 -13.80 19.30
C SER A 105 -2.83 -15.29 19.02
N LYS A 106 -1.86 -16.09 19.42
CA LYS A 106 -1.89 -17.55 19.25
C LYS A 106 -1.90 -18.22 20.62
N ASP A 107 -2.84 -19.12 20.82
CA ASP A 107 -2.87 -20.03 21.96
C ASP A 107 -2.82 -21.47 21.45
N GLN A 108 -1.74 -22.18 21.77
CA GLN A 108 -1.44 -23.49 21.20
C GLN A 108 -1.49 -23.49 19.66
N GLU A 109 -2.46 -24.15 19.07
CA GLU A 109 -2.62 -24.31 17.59
C GLU A 109 -3.67 -23.37 16.98
N ILE A 110 -4.29 -22.50 17.79
CA ILE A 110 -5.41 -21.66 17.35
C ILE A 110 -5.05 -20.17 17.51
N PHE A 111 -5.28 -19.44 16.42
CA PHE A 111 -5.21 -17.99 16.47
C PHE A 111 -6.55 -17.38 16.93
N SER A 112 -6.45 -16.40 17.81
CA SER A 112 -7.53 -15.50 18.20
C SER A 112 -7.32 -14.16 17.50
N VAL A 113 -8.27 -13.76 16.65
CA VAL A 113 -8.22 -12.49 15.90
C VAL A 113 -9.27 -11.55 16.47
N THR A 114 -8.80 -10.46 17.08
CA THR A 114 -9.64 -9.38 17.63
C THR A 114 -9.82 -8.30 16.58
N THR A 115 -11.07 -7.90 16.36
CA THR A 115 -11.42 -6.86 15.40
C THR A 115 -12.25 -5.76 16.04
N SER A 116 -12.46 -4.67 15.32
CA SER A 116 -13.37 -3.58 15.71
C SER A 116 -14.85 -4.00 15.87
N LYS A 117 -15.23 -5.21 15.45
CA LYS A 117 -16.61 -5.68 15.47
C LYS A 117 -16.80 -7.03 16.18
N GLY A 118 -15.74 -7.74 16.51
CA GLY A 118 -15.86 -9.05 17.16
C GLY A 118 -14.55 -9.81 17.28
N HIS A 119 -14.69 -11.11 17.61
CA HIS A 119 -13.56 -12.02 17.77
C HIS A 119 -13.77 -13.26 16.91
N TYR A 120 -12.68 -13.74 16.32
CA TYR A 120 -12.71 -14.91 15.43
C TYR A 120 -11.55 -15.82 15.77
N GLN A 121 -11.67 -17.08 15.39
CA GLN A 121 -10.62 -18.07 15.57
C GLN A 121 -10.27 -18.77 14.26
N SER A 122 -8.99 -19.06 14.06
CA SER A 122 -8.50 -19.81 12.90
C SER A 122 -7.24 -20.61 13.22
N ARG A 123 -6.94 -21.58 12.35
CA ARG A 123 -5.70 -22.36 12.40
C ARG A 123 -4.52 -21.60 11.80
N ALA A 124 -4.78 -20.76 10.83
CA ALA A 124 -3.76 -19.94 10.18
C ALA A 124 -4.25 -18.52 9.95
N VAL A 125 -3.30 -17.57 9.90
CA VAL A 125 -3.56 -16.18 9.57
C VAL A 125 -2.62 -15.72 8.47
N ILE A 126 -3.15 -15.02 7.46
CA ILE A 126 -2.36 -14.42 6.37
C ILE A 126 -2.44 -12.90 6.50
N ILE A 127 -1.29 -12.24 6.69
CA ILE A 127 -1.17 -10.78 6.74
C ILE A 127 -0.91 -10.25 5.34
N ALA A 128 -1.92 -9.60 4.74
CA ALA A 128 -1.88 -8.99 3.40
C ALA A 128 -2.18 -7.48 3.47
N THR A 129 -1.75 -6.81 4.55
CA THR A 129 -2.10 -5.42 4.89
C THR A 129 -1.45 -4.37 4.01
N GLY A 130 -0.38 -4.72 3.28
CA GLY A 130 0.35 -3.77 2.46
C GLY A 130 1.16 -2.74 3.28
N PHE A 131 1.39 -1.57 2.67
CA PHE A 131 2.17 -0.48 3.31
C PHE A 131 1.55 0.91 3.10
N PHE A 132 0.50 1.05 2.31
CA PHE A 132 0.00 2.35 1.85
C PHE A 132 -0.65 3.21 2.95
N ASP A 133 -1.03 2.59 4.07
CA ASP A 133 -1.78 3.27 5.12
C ASP A 133 -0.93 4.13 6.08
N ILE A 134 0.37 3.90 6.13
CA ILE A 134 1.28 4.59 7.06
C ILE A 134 2.28 5.43 6.25
N PRO A 135 2.08 6.75 6.18
CA PRO A 135 3.01 7.62 5.49
C PRO A 135 4.31 7.81 6.28
N ASN A 136 5.41 8.00 5.56
CA ASN A 136 6.68 8.37 6.16
C ASN A 136 6.65 9.84 6.56
N LYS A 137 6.41 10.15 7.83
CA LYS A 137 6.42 11.50 8.37
C LYS A 137 7.85 12.01 8.52
N LEU A 138 8.04 13.31 8.26
CA LEU A 138 9.31 13.99 8.52
C LEU A 138 9.45 14.44 9.98
N ASN A 139 8.35 14.47 10.73
CA ASN A 139 8.24 14.92 12.12
C ASN A 139 8.76 16.34 12.29
N ILE A 140 8.40 17.23 11.38
CA ILE A 140 8.77 18.64 11.39
C ILE A 140 7.62 19.53 11.90
N PRO A 141 7.91 20.71 12.45
CA PRO A 141 6.87 21.65 12.87
C PRO A 141 5.91 22.00 11.73
N GLY A 142 4.62 21.91 11.97
CA GLY A 142 3.55 22.24 11.02
C GLY A 142 3.17 21.13 10.06
N GLU A 143 3.72 19.92 10.20
CA GLU A 143 3.35 18.76 9.35
C GLU A 143 1.88 18.32 9.56
N ASP A 144 1.28 18.69 10.70
CA ASP A 144 -0.12 18.38 11.01
C ASP A 144 -1.10 19.51 10.64
N LEU A 145 -0.66 20.58 9.95
CA LEU A 145 -1.55 21.62 9.44
C LEU A 145 -2.51 21.07 8.40
N GLU A 146 -3.75 21.57 8.37
CA GLU A 146 -4.83 21.11 7.49
C GLU A 146 -4.47 21.17 5.99
N LYS A 147 -3.63 22.12 5.60
CA LYS A 147 -3.10 22.25 4.23
C LYS A 147 -2.10 21.18 3.81
N VAL A 148 -1.67 20.30 4.75
CA VAL A 148 -0.69 19.25 4.51
C VAL A 148 -1.38 17.92 4.31
N THR A 149 -1.00 17.20 3.26
CA THR A 149 -1.47 15.84 3.04
C THR A 149 -0.34 14.92 2.58
N HIS A 150 -0.41 13.66 3.00
CA HIS A 150 0.46 12.58 2.53
C HIS A 150 -0.15 11.78 1.37
N TYR A 151 -1.40 12.11 1.00
CA TYR A 151 -2.15 11.42 -0.05
C TYR A 151 -2.61 12.42 -1.11
N PHE A 152 -2.19 12.20 -2.34
CA PHE A 152 -2.73 12.93 -3.48
C PHE A 152 -3.93 12.15 -4.01
N ASN A 153 -5.09 12.80 -4.11
CA ASN A 153 -6.34 12.13 -4.51
C ASN A 153 -6.90 12.72 -5.80
N ASP A 154 -7.21 14.01 -5.81
CA ASP A 154 -7.91 14.68 -6.91
C ASP A 154 -7.20 15.97 -7.28
N LEU A 155 -6.78 16.09 -8.54
CA LEU A 155 -6.08 17.27 -9.05
C LEU A 155 -6.94 18.55 -9.01
N HIS A 156 -8.26 18.43 -9.14
CA HIS A 156 -9.16 19.58 -9.19
C HIS A 156 -9.14 20.39 -7.89
N TYR A 157 -8.87 19.74 -6.77
CA TYR A 157 -8.75 20.39 -5.46
C TYR A 157 -7.62 21.44 -5.39
N TYR A 158 -6.59 21.28 -6.23
CA TYR A 158 -5.40 22.13 -6.26
C TYR A 158 -5.38 23.10 -7.44
N ALA A 159 -6.45 23.18 -8.21
CA ALA A 159 -6.52 24.06 -9.39
C ALA A 159 -6.28 25.53 -9.02
N ASN A 160 -5.36 26.19 -9.75
CA ASN A 160 -4.94 27.59 -9.54
C ASN A 160 -4.39 27.91 -8.14
N GLN A 161 -3.88 26.93 -7.41
CA GLN A 161 -3.26 27.09 -6.09
C GLN A 161 -1.73 27.03 -6.17
N LYS A 162 -1.06 27.54 -5.13
CA LYS A 162 0.39 27.36 -4.93
C LYS A 162 0.65 26.07 -4.17
N VAL A 163 1.17 25.08 -4.85
CA VAL A 163 1.34 23.73 -4.31
C VAL A 163 2.82 23.37 -4.17
N VAL A 164 3.22 23.06 -2.95
CA VAL A 164 4.53 22.47 -2.68
C VAL A 164 4.41 20.95 -2.67
N VAL A 165 5.25 20.28 -3.46
CA VAL A 165 5.35 18.81 -3.52
C VAL A 165 6.68 18.35 -2.99
N VAL A 166 6.71 17.55 -1.93
CA VAL A 166 7.92 17.03 -1.30
C VAL A 166 8.16 15.59 -1.75
N GLY A 167 9.28 15.35 -2.44
CA GLY A 167 9.64 14.04 -2.97
C GLY A 167 10.08 14.10 -4.43
N ALA A 168 10.59 12.97 -4.96
CA ALA A 168 11.12 12.87 -6.33
C ALA A 168 10.82 11.53 -7.02
N ASN A 169 10.03 10.65 -6.41
CA ASN A 169 9.63 9.37 -6.99
C ASN A 169 8.23 9.45 -7.62
N ASN A 170 7.69 8.31 -8.08
CA ASN A 170 6.45 8.24 -8.84
C ASN A 170 5.31 9.08 -8.27
N SER A 171 4.98 8.93 -6.98
CA SER A 171 3.86 9.67 -6.37
C SER A 171 4.07 11.19 -6.39
N ALA A 172 5.31 11.65 -6.15
CA ALA A 172 5.63 13.07 -6.18
C ALA A 172 5.56 13.63 -7.62
N VAL A 173 6.09 12.91 -8.58
CA VAL A 173 6.08 13.32 -9.99
C VAL A 173 4.65 13.29 -10.55
N ASP A 174 3.87 12.24 -10.29
CA ASP A 174 2.48 12.15 -10.71
C ASP A 174 1.65 13.31 -10.10
N ALA A 175 1.84 13.62 -8.81
CA ALA A 175 1.17 14.74 -8.14
C ALA A 175 1.58 16.09 -8.73
N ALA A 176 2.89 16.34 -8.91
CA ALA A 176 3.40 17.60 -9.45
C ALA A 176 2.88 17.87 -10.87
N LEU A 177 2.96 16.89 -11.77
CA LEU A 177 2.45 17.02 -13.14
C LEU A 177 0.92 17.17 -13.17
N SER A 178 0.20 16.45 -12.31
CA SER A 178 -1.26 16.57 -12.23
C SER A 178 -1.69 17.95 -11.75
N CYS A 179 -1.05 18.49 -10.71
CA CYS A 179 -1.30 19.85 -10.22
C CYS A 179 -0.93 20.91 -11.29
N TYR A 180 0.21 20.76 -11.96
CA TYR A 180 0.61 21.63 -13.07
C TYR A 180 -0.44 21.67 -14.18
N ARG A 181 -0.91 20.50 -14.63
CA ARG A 181 -1.95 20.39 -15.67
C ARG A 181 -3.29 20.99 -15.22
N ALA A 182 -3.54 21.07 -13.92
CA ALA A 182 -4.72 21.76 -13.36
C ALA A 182 -4.52 23.29 -13.21
N GLY A 183 -3.38 23.83 -13.66
CA GLY A 183 -3.08 25.27 -13.58
C GLY A 183 -2.52 25.71 -12.23
N ALA A 184 -2.07 24.80 -11.37
CA ALA A 184 -1.40 25.15 -10.13
C ALA A 184 0.03 25.66 -10.37
N GLU A 185 0.48 26.59 -9.52
CA GLU A 185 1.89 26.99 -9.40
C GLU A 185 2.61 25.93 -8.55
N VAL A 186 3.41 25.08 -9.18
CA VAL A 186 4.02 23.91 -8.53
C VAL A 186 5.47 24.17 -8.18
N THR A 187 5.82 23.91 -6.90
CA THR A 187 7.20 23.88 -6.41
C THR A 187 7.53 22.51 -5.86
N MET A 188 8.57 21.87 -6.37
CA MET A 188 9.09 20.60 -5.85
C MET A 188 10.26 20.81 -4.88
N ILE A 189 10.26 20.06 -3.76
CA ILE A 189 11.39 20.00 -2.82
C ILE A 189 11.95 18.58 -2.88
N VAL A 190 13.17 18.47 -3.37
CA VAL A 190 13.84 17.22 -3.69
C VAL A 190 15.12 17.09 -2.86
N ARG A 191 15.19 16.06 -2.01
CA ARG A 191 16.37 15.80 -1.17
C ARG A 191 17.60 15.37 -2.00
N GLY A 192 17.39 14.67 -3.10
CA GLY A 192 18.42 14.22 -4.01
C GLY A 192 18.86 15.31 -4.99
N LYS A 193 19.83 14.96 -5.85
CA LYS A 193 20.38 15.85 -6.90
C LYS A 193 19.49 15.91 -8.15
N GLU A 194 18.56 14.96 -8.30
CA GLU A 194 17.75 14.82 -9.49
C GLU A 194 16.43 14.11 -9.21
N ILE A 195 15.55 14.06 -10.20
CA ILE A 195 14.34 13.26 -10.20
C ILE A 195 14.72 11.77 -10.23
N GLY A 196 14.06 10.98 -9.38
CA GLY A 196 14.37 9.56 -9.20
C GLY A 196 14.39 8.76 -10.51
N GLU A 197 15.40 7.92 -10.69
CA GLU A 197 15.55 7.06 -11.87
C GLU A 197 14.40 6.04 -12.02
N ARG A 198 13.73 5.70 -10.91
CA ARG A 198 12.61 4.74 -10.86
C ARG A 198 11.25 5.34 -11.22
N VAL A 199 11.22 6.62 -11.58
CA VAL A 199 10.00 7.24 -12.11
C VAL A 199 9.63 6.57 -13.43
N LYS A 200 8.33 6.35 -13.65
CA LYS A 200 7.78 5.76 -14.88
C LYS A 200 8.46 6.35 -16.11
N TYR A 201 9.04 5.50 -16.96
CA TYR A 201 9.88 5.94 -18.09
C TYR A 201 9.15 6.86 -19.08
N TRP A 202 7.82 6.79 -19.15
CA TRP A 202 7.01 7.66 -20.02
C TRP A 202 6.61 8.99 -19.35
N VAL A 203 6.77 9.11 -18.02
CA VAL A 203 6.43 10.31 -17.25
C VAL A 203 7.69 11.12 -16.90
N ARG A 204 8.82 10.45 -16.67
CA ARG A 204 10.08 11.06 -16.29
C ARG A 204 10.57 12.15 -17.28
N PRO A 205 10.52 11.98 -18.61
CA PRO A 205 10.91 13.05 -19.52
C PRO A 205 10.05 14.29 -19.39
N GLU A 206 8.75 14.14 -19.16
CA GLU A 206 7.85 15.29 -19.01
C GLU A 206 8.17 16.14 -17.79
N ILE A 207 8.37 15.53 -16.60
CA ILE A 207 8.70 16.31 -15.40
C ILE A 207 10.04 17.02 -15.55
N ILE A 208 11.04 16.39 -16.19
CA ILE A 208 12.34 17.00 -16.44
C ILE A 208 12.15 18.23 -17.36
N ASN A 209 11.44 18.10 -18.47
CA ASN A 209 11.15 19.21 -19.38
C ASN A 209 10.43 20.36 -18.67
N ARG A 210 9.43 20.06 -17.79
CA ARG A 210 8.70 21.11 -17.05
C ARG A 210 9.58 21.82 -16.02
N ILE A 211 10.60 21.16 -15.49
CA ILE A 211 11.57 21.78 -14.59
C ILE A 211 12.57 22.63 -15.40
N GLU A 212 13.06 22.13 -16.52
CA GLU A 212 14.04 22.84 -17.38
C GLU A 212 13.44 24.09 -18.04
N ASP A 213 12.17 24.05 -18.45
CA ASP A 213 11.49 25.21 -19.04
C ASP A 213 10.94 26.20 -17.99
N GLY A 214 11.10 25.88 -16.69
CA GLY A 214 10.66 26.72 -15.58
C GLY A 214 9.16 26.67 -15.27
N SER A 215 8.39 25.80 -15.94
CA SER A 215 6.96 25.60 -15.67
C SER A 215 6.70 25.01 -14.29
N ILE A 216 7.63 24.21 -13.77
CA ILE A 216 7.65 23.67 -12.41
C ILE A 216 8.97 24.09 -11.77
N THR A 217 8.92 24.79 -10.63
CA THR A 217 10.11 25.12 -9.85
C THR A 217 10.57 23.90 -9.06
N ALA A 218 11.87 23.57 -9.08
CA ALA A 218 12.42 22.48 -8.27
C ALA A 218 13.66 22.91 -7.48
N PHE A 219 13.65 22.61 -6.18
CA PHE A 219 14.78 22.78 -5.28
C PHE A 219 15.41 21.41 -5.01
N PHE A 220 16.52 21.14 -5.67
CA PHE A 220 17.31 19.92 -5.45
C PHE A 220 18.25 20.07 -4.25
N GLU A 221 18.76 18.95 -3.72
CA GLU A 221 19.60 18.87 -2.53
C GLU A 221 19.02 19.69 -1.36
N SER A 222 17.67 19.72 -1.29
CA SER A 222 16.92 20.58 -0.39
C SER A 222 16.00 19.78 0.51
N SER A 223 15.78 20.28 1.72
CA SER A 223 14.92 19.64 2.71
C SER A 223 13.99 20.63 3.40
N LEU A 224 12.77 20.20 3.64
CA LEU A 224 11.78 20.94 4.39
C LEU A 224 12.17 20.99 5.87
N LYS A 225 12.14 22.19 6.49
CA LYS A 225 12.46 22.41 7.91
C LYS A 225 11.24 22.58 8.77
N ARG A 226 10.26 23.34 8.30
CA ARG A 226 8.98 23.57 8.95
C ARG A 226 7.94 24.05 7.95
N ILE A 227 6.68 23.89 8.29
CA ILE A 227 5.54 24.36 7.53
C ILE A 227 4.82 25.41 8.36
N GLU A 228 4.52 26.56 7.76
CA GLU A 228 3.82 27.67 8.36
C GLU A 228 2.43 27.83 7.69
N PRO A 229 1.48 28.59 8.25
CA PRO A 229 0.13 28.70 7.68
C PRO A 229 0.09 29.11 6.19
N HIS A 230 1.01 29.97 5.73
CA HIS A 230 1.02 30.50 4.37
C HIS A 230 2.35 30.29 3.64
N SER A 231 3.29 29.58 4.24
CA SER A 231 4.61 29.33 3.66
C SER A 231 5.20 28.00 4.11
N VAL A 232 6.27 27.59 3.44
CA VAL A 232 7.20 26.55 3.91
C VAL A 232 8.60 27.13 4.04
N VAL A 233 9.36 26.64 5.01
CA VAL A 233 10.77 26.97 5.18
C VAL A 233 11.62 25.77 4.86
N LEU A 234 12.55 25.92 3.93
CA LEU A 234 13.45 24.86 3.47
C LEU A 234 14.92 25.25 3.61
N SER A 235 15.76 24.24 3.77
CA SER A 235 17.20 24.34 3.67
C SER A 235 17.61 23.95 2.25
N THR A 236 18.37 24.81 1.59
CA THR A 236 18.92 24.60 0.25
C THR A 236 20.45 24.71 0.29
N PRO A 237 21.18 24.32 -0.75
CA PRO A 237 22.63 24.57 -0.84
C PRO A 237 23.03 26.05 -0.72
N SER A 238 22.13 26.96 -1.11
CA SER A 238 22.35 28.41 -1.03
C SER A 238 21.85 29.03 0.28
N GLY A 239 21.37 28.23 1.24
CA GLY A 239 20.92 28.72 2.55
C GLY A 239 19.43 28.43 2.81
N VAL A 240 18.88 29.06 3.84
CA VAL A 240 17.48 28.90 4.23
C VAL A 240 16.60 29.82 3.40
N GLN A 241 15.51 29.28 2.86
CA GLN A 241 14.54 30.01 2.06
C GLN A 241 13.12 29.79 2.60
N SER A 242 12.24 30.77 2.35
CA SER A 242 10.81 30.66 2.63
C SER A 242 10.03 30.80 1.32
N ILE A 243 9.08 29.89 1.10
CA ILE A 243 8.27 29.84 -0.12
C ILE A 243 6.79 29.92 0.28
N ALA A 244 6.09 30.89 -0.28
CA ALA A 244 4.64 31.02 -0.10
C ALA A 244 3.91 29.84 -0.74
N ASN A 245 2.91 29.27 -0.05
CA ASN A 245 2.11 28.17 -0.56
C ASN A 245 0.75 28.06 0.11
N ASP A 246 -0.20 27.47 -0.62
CA ASP A 246 -1.54 27.16 -0.15
C ASP A 246 -1.63 25.71 0.35
N PHE A 247 -0.95 24.77 -0.32
CA PHE A 247 -0.96 23.35 0.01
C PHE A 247 0.44 22.73 0.01
N VAL A 248 0.60 21.66 0.81
CA VAL A 248 1.82 20.85 0.85
C VAL A 248 1.47 19.38 0.66
N LEU A 249 1.98 18.79 -0.41
CA LEU A 249 1.86 17.37 -0.72
C LEU A 249 3.13 16.64 -0.28
N MET A 250 3.06 15.94 0.84
CA MET A 250 4.18 15.20 1.44
C MET A 250 4.27 13.81 0.81
N MET A 251 4.81 13.73 -0.41
CA MET A 251 4.96 12.48 -1.18
C MET A 251 6.25 11.74 -0.78
N THR A 252 6.42 11.55 0.52
CA THR A 252 7.63 11.01 1.18
C THR A 252 7.66 9.48 1.20
N GLY A 253 6.65 8.81 0.63
CA GLY A 253 6.50 7.37 0.62
C GLY A 253 5.74 6.83 1.83
N TYR A 254 5.64 5.52 1.89
CA TYR A 254 4.84 4.78 2.88
C TYR A 254 5.64 3.62 3.44
N GLN A 255 5.15 3.03 4.54
CA GLN A 255 5.75 1.89 5.21
C GLN A 255 4.69 0.93 5.76
N PRO A 256 5.02 -0.36 5.96
CA PRO A 256 4.17 -1.28 6.71
C PRO A 256 3.85 -0.77 8.11
N ASP A 257 2.73 -1.20 8.68
CA ASP A 257 2.41 -0.95 10.09
C ASP A 257 3.29 -1.84 10.99
N TYR A 258 4.53 -1.39 11.21
CA TYR A 258 5.49 -2.12 12.05
C TYR A 258 5.04 -2.29 13.49
N ALA A 259 4.24 -1.33 14.02
CA ALA A 259 3.69 -1.45 15.37
C ALA A 259 2.71 -2.63 15.45
N PHE A 260 1.85 -2.79 14.44
CA PHE A 260 0.96 -3.94 14.33
C PHE A 260 1.75 -5.24 14.11
N LEU A 261 2.68 -5.27 13.14
CA LEU A 261 3.47 -6.47 12.84
C LEU A 261 4.24 -6.98 14.07
N SER A 262 4.92 -6.08 14.79
CA SER A 262 5.67 -6.45 16.00
C SER A 262 4.75 -6.93 17.13
N ARG A 263 3.59 -6.29 17.30
CA ARG A 263 2.61 -6.67 18.33
C ARG A 263 2.09 -8.09 18.13
N ILE A 264 1.88 -8.51 16.89
CA ILE A 264 1.41 -9.87 16.58
C ILE A 264 2.54 -10.90 16.47
N GLY A 265 3.77 -10.54 16.89
CA GLY A 265 4.91 -11.45 17.00
C GLY A 265 5.76 -11.59 15.74
N ILE A 266 5.53 -10.82 14.68
CA ILE A 266 6.37 -10.84 13.49
C ILE A 266 7.69 -10.15 13.78
N GLN A 267 8.77 -10.86 13.59
CA GLN A 267 10.13 -10.33 13.71
C GLN A 267 10.48 -9.50 12.49
N ILE A 268 11.11 -8.36 12.72
CA ILE A 268 11.56 -7.43 11.68
C ILE A 268 13.09 -7.41 11.71
N ASP A 269 13.71 -7.56 10.54
CA ASP A 269 15.15 -7.43 10.40
C ASP A 269 15.59 -6.01 10.79
N GLU A 270 16.72 -5.90 11.47
CA GLU A 270 17.33 -4.61 11.85
C GLU A 270 18.06 -3.94 10.67
N ASP A 271 17.96 -4.52 9.47
CA ASP A 271 18.54 -3.94 8.26
C ASP A 271 17.92 -2.58 7.90
N VAL A 272 18.54 -1.87 6.98
CA VAL A 272 18.07 -0.56 6.50
C VAL A 272 16.66 -0.61 5.89
N ASN A 273 16.19 -1.79 5.48
CA ASN A 273 14.89 -1.98 4.83
C ASN A 273 13.80 -2.42 5.81
N LYS A 274 14.16 -2.80 7.04
CA LYS A 274 13.21 -3.30 8.04
C LYS A 274 12.29 -4.39 7.47
N THR A 275 12.91 -5.38 6.83
CA THR A 275 12.19 -6.45 6.15
C THR A 275 11.62 -7.43 7.18
N PRO A 276 10.34 -7.82 7.12
CA PRO A 276 9.80 -8.89 7.95
C PRO A 276 10.55 -10.21 7.71
N ILE A 277 10.90 -10.91 8.80
CA ILE A 277 11.61 -12.19 8.73
C ILE A 277 10.58 -13.29 8.47
N VAL A 278 10.73 -14.00 7.36
CA VAL A 278 9.87 -15.12 6.97
C VAL A 278 10.72 -16.25 6.36
N ASN A 279 10.16 -17.45 6.38
CA ASN A 279 10.69 -18.53 5.56
C ASN A 279 10.51 -18.20 4.07
N GLU A 280 11.57 -18.21 3.28
CA GLU A 280 11.56 -17.79 1.88
C GLU A 280 10.71 -18.71 0.98
N GLU A 281 10.51 -19.97 1.34
CA GLU A 281 9.72 -20.94 0.55
C GLU A 281 8.22 -20.84 0.89
N THR A 282 7.88 -20.76 2.17
CA THR A 282 6.50 -20.84 2.64
C THR A 282 5.87 -19.49 2.94
N LEU A 283 6.68 -18.43 3.12
CA LEU A 283 6.29 -17.10 3.57
C LEU A 283 5.67 -17.09 4.98
N GLU A 284 5.95 -18.13 5.77
CA GLU A 284 5.61 -18.24 7.18
C GLU A 284 6.56 -17.42 8.03
N SER A 285 6.02 -16.67 8.98
CA SER A 285 6.82 -15.88 9.93
C SER A 285 7.48 -16.79 10.98
N SER A 286 8.14 -16.17 11.96
CA SER A 286 8.64 -16.88 13.15
C SER A 286 7.54 -17.45 14.05
N VAL A 287 6.28 -17.10 13.79
CA VAL A 287 5.10 -17.65 14.48
C VAL A 287 4.43 -18.67 13.55
N ASP A 288 4.49 -19.95 13.92
CA ASP A 288 3.92 -21.04 13.12
C ASP A 288 2.45 -20.78 12.79
N GLY A 289 2.06 -20.92 11.53
CA GLY A 289 0.70 -20.64 11.03
C GLY A 289 0.41 -19.18 10.74
N LEU A 290 1.37 -18.25 10.97
CA LEU A 290 1.24 -16.83 10.65
C LEU A 290 2.08 -16.50 9.41
N TYR A 291 1.43 -16.12 8.32
CA TYR A 291 2.03 -15.87 7.01
C TYR A 291 1.95 -14.40 6.61
N LEU A 292 2.89 -13.98 5.75
CA LEU A 292 2.85 -12.67 5.13
C LEU A 292 2.71 -12.78 3.61
N ALA A 293 1.85 -11.96 3.01
CA ALA A 293 1.62 -11.93 1.57
C ALA A 293 1.62 -10.51 1.01
N GLY A 294 2.20 -10.35 -0.16
CA GLY A 294 2.20 -9.09 -0.90
C GLY A 294 3.31 -8.14 -0.49
N VAL A 295 3.05 -6.86 -0.71
CA VAL A 295 4.07 -5.80 -0.60
C VAL A 295 4.57 -5.56 0.83
N VAL A 296 3.86 -6.02 1.85
CA VAL A 296 4.30 -5.97 3.26
C VAL A 296 5.64 -6.68 3.47
N LEU A 297 5.92 -7.74 2.71
CA LEU A 297 7.18 -8.49 2.74
C LEU A 297 8.41 -7.68 2.35
N GLY A 298 8.23 -6.59 1.62
CA GLY A 298 9.35 -5.75 1.16
C GLY A 298 9.85 -4.77 2.23
N GLY A 299 9.16 -4.62 3.34
CA GLY A 299 9.49 -3.60 4.33
C GLY A 299 9.55 -2.22 3.69
N LEU A 300 10.65 -1.48 3.90
CA LEU A 300 10.89 -0.17 3.28
C LEU A 300 11.30 -0.25 1.80
N LYS A 301 11.61 -1.42 1.26
CA LYS A 301 11.80 -1.66 -0.19
C LYS A 301 10.44 -1.74 -0.88
N THR A 302 9.69 -0.66 -0.92
CA THR A 302 8.33 -0.60 -1.47
C THR A 302 8.25 -0.85 -2.99
N ASN A 303 9.38 -1.02 -3.65
CA ASN A 303 9.52 -1.34 -5.07
C ASN A 303 9.98 -2.79 -5.35
N LEU A 304 10.02 -3.64 -4.34
CA LEU A 304 10.39 -5.06 -4.51
C LEU A 304 9.20 -5.89 -4.97
N TRP A 305 8.06 -5.68 -4.31
CA TRP A 305 6.84 -6.42 -4.54
C TRP A 305 5.75 -5.52 -5.11
N PHE A 306 5.08 -6.03 -6.15
CA PHE A 306 3.92 -5.44 -6.80
C PHE A 306 2.82 -6.49 -6.89
N ILE A 307 1.64 -6.15 -7.36
CA ILE A 307 0.56 -7.12 -7.57
C ILE A 307 1.05 -8.27 -8.48
N GLU A 308 1.73 -7.92 -9.59
CA GLU A 308 2.16 -8.85 -10.63
C GLU A 308 3.09 -9.97 -10.15
N ASN A 309 4.01 -9.68 -9.24
CA ASN A 309 5.00 -10.65 -8.75
C ASN A 309 4.68 -11.19 -7.36
N SER A 310 3.72 -10.61 -6.63
CA SER A 310 3.32 -11.11 -5.31
C SER A 310 2.01 -11.91 -5.30
N ARG A 311 1.28 -11.96 -6.41
CA ARG A 311 0.10 -12.82 -6.53
C ARG A 311 0.42 -14.30 -6.35
N GLU A 312 1.64 -14.73 -6.66
CA GLU A 312 2.14 -16.10 -6.48
C GLU A 312 2.32 -16.47 -5.00
N HIS A 313 2.41 -15.49 -4.09
CA HIS A 313 2.48 -15.76 -2.66
C HIS A 313 1.26 -16.55 -2.17
N ALA A 314 0.09 -16.33 -2.77
CA ALA A 314 -1.13 -17.04 -2.43
C ALA A 314 -1.00 -18.55 -2.58
N GLN A 315 -0.42 -19.02 -3.71
CA GLN A 315 -0.24 -20.44 -4.00
C GLN A 315 0.74 -21.09 -3.02
N ARG A 316 1.88 -20.43 -2.76
CA ARG A 316 2.91 -20.91 -1.84
C ARG A 316 2.36 -21.07 -0.43
N ILE A 317 1.66 -20.05 0.07
CA ILE A 317 1.05 -20.06 1.40
C ILE A 317 -0.07 -21.09 1.48
N GLY A 318 -0.97 -21.11 0.50
CA GLY A 318 -2.10 -22.03 0.45
C GLY A 318 -1.66 -23.50 0.48
N ALA A 319 -0.66 -23.85 -0.33
CA ALA A 319 -0.09 -25.20 -0.36
C ALA A 319 0.48 -25.62 1.01
N HIS A 320 1.22 -24.72 1.67
CA HIS A 320 1.80 -25.02 2.99
C HIS A 320 0.73 -25.16 4.07
N ILE A 321 -0.27 -24.26 4.11
CA ILE A 321 -1.40 -24.37 5.05
C ILE A 321 -2.14 -25.71 4.85
N LYS A 322 -2.45 -26.06 3.61
CA LYS A 322 -3.17 -27.33 3.31
C LYS A 322 -2.40 -28.54 3.81
N GLN A 323 -1.09 -28.56 3.56
CA GLN A 323 -0.22 -29.63 4.03
C GLN A 323 -0.20 -29.74 5.57
N ASN A 324 -0.12 -28.60 6.28
CA ASN A 324 -0.07 -28.60 7.75
C ASN A 324 -1.39 -29.06 8.36
N ILE A 325 -2.53 -28.61 7.82
CA ILE A 325 -3.87 -29.07 8.26
C ILE A 325 -4.02 -30.58 8.04
N GLN A 326 -3.53 -31.13 6.92
CA GLN A 326 -3.56 -32.57 6.67
C GLN A 326 -2.71 -33.37 7.64
N LYS A 327 -1.51 -32.88 8.00
CA LYS A 327 -0.65 -33.51 9.00
C LYS A 327 -1.33 -33.57 10.38
N GLN A 328 -1.99 -32.47 10.80
CA GLN A 328 -2.72 -32.40 12.07
C GLN A 328 -3.91 -33.37 12.13
N LYS A 329 -4.61 -33.62 10.99
CA LYS A 329 -5.70 -34.60 10.95
C LYS A 329 -5.26 -36.06 11.02
N ASN A 330 -3.99 -36.31 10.70
CA ASN A 330 -3.41 -37.65 10.67
C ASN A 330 -2.55 -37.98 11.92
N ALA A 331 -2.32 -37.02 12.80
CA ALA A 331 -1.63 -37.16 14.07
C ALA A 331 -2.62 -37.38 15.22
#